data_24c4b59481cc5cf40cedc3d168f69814
#
_entry.id   24c4b59481cc5cf40cedc3d168f69814
#
_cell.length_a   1.000
_cell.length_b   1.000
_cell.length_c   1.000
_cell.angle_alpha   90.00
_cell.angle_beta   90.00
_cell.angle_gamma   90.00
#
_symmetry.space_group_name_H-M   'P 1'
#
loop_
_entity.id
_entity.type
_entity.pdbx_description
1 polymer ?
#
loop_
_entity_poly.entity_id
_entity_poly.type
_entity_poly.pdbx_seq_one_letter_code
_entity_poly.pdbx_strand_id
1 'polypeptide(L)'
;TIDINLQNAVQEELESTIEKFSADSGVSLLINIKNGEILSLNNFPDFNPNRINLSNTNGRFNRALQANYEMGSTFKPITVAMGIDENIINKEMLFDVSKPINSIRDYHPFIGSLSVKDIVVQSSNIGAAKIAYKIGKKKQIEFFRKIGFFEKVNIQIKEAAPPLGNKNNWGKLETMTIGFGHGFAVTP
;
A
#
# COMPACT_ATOMS: atom_id res chain seq x y z
N THR A 1 3.52 1.20 22.60
CA THR A 1 2.76 0.50 23.68
C THR A 1 1.39 0.11 23.17
N ILE A 2 1.08 -1.17 23.10
CA ILE A 2 -0.25 -1.66 22.72
C ILE A 2 -1.27 -1.25 23.79
N ASP A 3 -2.39 -0.66 23.37
CA ASP A 3 -3.55 -0.39 24.22
C ASP A 3 -4.51 -1.58 24.14
N ILE A 4 -4.72 -2.29 25.25
CA ILE A 4 -5.50 -3.53 25.29
C ILE A 4 -6.98 -3.31 24.91
N ASN A 5 -7.55 -2.16 25.25
CA ASN A 5 -8.95 -1.87 24.91
C ASN A 5 -9.10 -1.61 23.41
N LEU A 6 -8.17 -0.84 22.84
CA LEU A 6 -8.11 -0.63 21.39
C LEU A 6 -7.77 -1.92 20.65
N GLN A 7 -6.85 -2.73 21.19
CA GLN A 7 -6.49 -4.04 20.60
C GLN A 7 -7.74 -4.93 20.48
N ASN A 8 -8.53 -5.06 21.54
CA ASN A 8 -9.74 -5.88 21.56
C ASN A 8 -10.83 -5.34 20.63
N ALA A 9 -11.11 -4.03 20.70
CA ALA A 9 -12.13 -3.41 19.84
C ALA A 9 -11.80 -3.56 18.36
N VAL A 10 -10.53 -3.35 17.98
CA VAL A 10 -10.09 -3.48 16.59
C VAL A 10 -10.07 -4.95 16.15
N GLN A 11 -9.79 -5.89 17.05
CA GLN A 11 -9.87 -7.32 16.76
C GLN A 11 -11.31 -7.74 16.43
N GLU A 12 -12.28 -7.34 17.25
CA GLU A 12 -13.70 -7.63 17.03
C GLU A 12 -14.20 -7.10 15.68
N GLU A 13 -13.83 -5.86 15.34
CA GLU A 13 -14.18 -5.27 14.04
C GLU A 13 -13.50 -5.97 12.86
N LEU A 14 -12.24 -6.40 13.02
CA LEU A 14 -11.53 -7.17 12.00
C LEU A 14 -12.23 -8.52 11.75
N GLU A 15 -12.56 -9.26 12.80
CA GLU A 15 -13.25 -10.55 12.71
C GLU A 15 -14.63 -10.42 12.08
N SER A 16 -15.42 -9.43 12.51
CA SER A 16 -16.72 -9.11 11.91
C SER A 16 -16.60 -8.79 10.41
N THR A 17 -15.57 -8.04 10.02
CA THR A 17 -15.31 -7.69 8.62
C THR A 17 -14.91 -8.93 7.81
N ILE A 18 -14.05 -9.79 8.34
CA ILE A 18 -13.63 -11.05 7.72
C ILE A 18 -14.86 -11.94 7.46
N GLU A 19 -15.73 -12.09 8.45
CA GLU A 19 -16.96 -12.87 8.31
C GLU A 19 -17.90 -12.28 7.27
N LYS A 20 -18.16 -10.96 7.35
CA LYS A 20 -19.04 -10.25 6.42
C LYS A 20 -18.65 -10.39 4.96
N PHE A 21 -17.35 -10.37 4.68
CA PHE A 21 -16.84 -10.45 3.29
C PHE A 21 -16.33 -11.85 2.92
N SER A 22 -16.46 -12.84 3.82
CA SER A 22 -15.94 -14.20 3.62
C SER A 22 -14.46 -14.20 3.21
N ALA A 23 -13.66 -13.35 3.87
CA ALA A 23 -12.24 -13.22 3.55
C ALA A 23 -11.42 -14.31 4.23
N ASP A 24 -10.35 -14.78 3.58
CA ASP A 24 -9.46 -15.81 4.13
C ASP A 24 -8.55 -15.28 5.23
N SER A 25 -8.22 -14.01 5.18
CA SER A 25 -7.32 -13.37 6.14
C SER A 25 -7.47 -11.85 6.13
N GLY A 26 -6.99 -11.21 7.19
CA GLY A 26 -6.96 -9.77 7.29
C GLY A 26 -5.95 -9.27 8.30
N VAL A 27 -5.66 -7.98 8.20
CA VAL A 27 -4.74 -7.26 9.08
C VAL A 27 -5.35 -5.92 9.44
N SER A 28 -5.17 -5.51 10.68
CA SER A 28 -5.48 -4.16 11.11
C SER A 28 -4.35 -3.58 11.95
N LEU A 29 -3.96 -2.34 11.64
CA LEU A 29 -2.96 -1.56 12.35
C LEU A 29 -3.57 -0.22 12.76
N LEU A 30 -3.44 0.13 14.04
CA LEU A 30 -3.80 1.45 14.54
C LEU A 30 -2.53 2.16 15.02
N ILE A 31 -2.20 3.27 14.40
CA ILE A 31 -0.96 4.01 14.63
C ILE A 31 -1.26 5.43 15.06
N ASN A 32 -0.60 5.91 16.11
CA ASN A 32 -0.59 7.31 16.46
C ASN A 32 0.32 8.09 15.51
N ILE A 33 -0.27 8.87 14.62
CA ILE A 33 0.47 9.62 13.58
C ILE A 33 1.39 10.73 14.12
N LYS A 34 1.26 11.10 15.40
CA LYS A 34 2.10 12.15 16.00
C LYS A 34 3.47 11.64 16.43
N ASN A 35 3.56 10.37 16.83
CA ASN A 35 4.76 9.80 17.40
C ASN A 35 5.13 8.42 16.83
N GLY A 36 4.30 7.84 15.94
CA GLY A 36 4.52 6.54 15.32
C GLY A 36 4.24 5.33 16.23
N GLU A 37 3.65 5.53 17.42
CA GLU A 37 3.30 4.42 18.30
C GLU A 37 2.21 3.54 17.68
N ILE A 38 2.45 2.22 17.67
CA ILE A 38 1.44 1.23 17.31
C ILE A 38 0.57 0.98 18.53
N LEU A 39 -0.69 1.39 18.45
CA LEU A 39 -1.68 1.24 19.51
C LEU A 39 -2.39 -0.11 19.45
N SER A 40 -2.56 -0.65 18.25
CA SER A 40 -3.17 -1.95 17.99
C SER A 40 -2.54 -2.58 16.75
N LEU A 41 -2.30 -3.90 16.78
CA LEU A 41 -1.81 -4.70 15.67
C LEU A 41 -2.51 -6.06 15.71
N ASN A 42 -3.40 -6.29 14.75
CA ASN A 42 -4.24 -7.47 14.70
C ASN A 42 -4.04 -8.23 13.41
N ASN A 43 -4.10 -9.55 13.50
CA ASN A 43 -4.03 -10.48 12.37
C ASN A 43 -5.20 -11.45 12.43
N PHE A 44 -5.71 -11.84 11.27
CA PHE A 44 -6.65 -12.95 11.14
C PHE A 44 -6.17 -13.90 10.03
N PRO A 45 -6.24 -15.23 10.20
CA PRO A 45 -6.56 -15.92 11.45
C PRO A 45 -5.51 -15.66 12.54
N ASP A 46 -5.95 -15.74 13.79
CA ASP A 46 -5.11 -15.62 14.98
C ASP A 46 -4.87 -17.01 15.62
N PHE A 47 -4.04 -17.06 16.66
CA PHE A 47 -3.76 -18.27 17.41
C PHE A 47 -3.75 -18.03 18.92
N ASN A 48 -4.08 -19.06 19.69
CA ASN A 48 -3.98 -19.01 21.13
C ASN A 48 -2.54 -19.35 21.58
N PRO A 49 -1.76 -18.40 22.11
CA PRO A 49 -0.38 -18.64 22.53
C PRO A 49 -0.25 -19.66 23.68
N ASN A 50 -1.32 -19.89 24.45
CA ASN A 50 -1.34 -20.89 25.51
C ASN A 50 -1.63 -22.30 25.00
N ARG A 51 -2.00 -22.46 23.72
CA ARG A 51 -2.33 -23.75 23.08
C ARG A 51 -1.68 -23.88 21.71
N ILE A 52 -0.41 -23.56 21.62
CA ILE A 52 0.33 -23.49 20.34
C ILE A 52 0.23 -24.79 19.53
N ASN A 53 0.32 -25.96 20.19
CA ASN A 53 0.29 -27.26 19.51
C ASN A 53 -1.06 -27.60 18.85
N LEU A 54 -2.14 -26.94 19.26
CA LEU A 54 -3.48 -27.12 18.72
C LEU A 54 -3.86 -26.02 17.71
N SER A 55 -3.02 -25.00 17.58
CA SER A 55 -3.30 -23.84 16.72
C SER A 55 -2.92 -24.13 15.28
N ASN A 56 -3.75 -23.69 14.35
CA ASN A 56 -3.46 -23.72 12.92
C ASN A 56 -2.16 -22.96 12.63
N THR A 57 -1.28 -23.51 11.82
CA THR A 57 -0.03 -22.89 11.40
C THR A 57 -0.25 -21.54 10.70
N ASN A 58 -1.37 -21.38 9.97
CA ASN A 58 -1.76 -20.12 9.34
C ASN A 58 -1.99 -18.97 10.33
N GLY A 59 -2.48 -19.25 11.54
CA GLY A 59 -2.68 -18.24 12.58
C GLY A 59 -1.36 -17.70 13.14
N ARG A 60 -0.27 -18.46 13.03
CA ARG A 60 1.05 -18.03 13.54
C ARG A 60 1.81 -17.10 12.60
N PHE A 61 1.37 -16.98 11.36
CA PHE A 61 1.98 -16.09 10.39
C PHE A 61 1.52 -14.65 10.62
N ASN A 62 2.42 -13.80 11.11
CA ASN A 62 2.14 -12.39 11.36
C ASN A 62 2.05 -11.62 10.05
N ARG A 63 0.86 -11.54 9.48
CA ARG A 63 0.61 -10.91 8.19
C ARG A 63 0.91 -9.42 8.18
N ALA A 64 0.74 -8.76 9.31
CA ALA A 64 1.04 -7.33 9.44
C ALA A 64 2.53 -7.02 9.20
N LEU A 65 3.42 -7.98 9.52
CA LEU A 65 4.85 -7.75 9.51
C LEU A 65 5.61 -8.65 8.52
N GLN A 66 5.00 -9.75 8.08
CA GLN A 66 5.67 -10.73 7.22
C GLN A 66 5.06 -10.84 5.83
N ALA A 67 3.77 -10.52 5.66
CA ALA A 67 3.15 -10.53 4.36
C ALA A 67 3.48 -9.25 3.57
N ASN A 68 3.65 -9.41 2.28
CA ASN A 68 3.84 -8.30 1.36
C ASN A 68 2.63 -8.21 0.43
N TYR A 69 2.09 -7.02 0.28
CA TYR A 69 0.91 -6.75 -0.53
C TYR A 69 1.20 -5.70 -1.59
N GLU A 70 0.65 -5.89 -2.77
CA GLU A 70 0.50 -4.81 -3.74
C GLU A 70 -0.60 -3.87 -3.27
N MET A 71 -0.28 -2.63 -2.97
CA MET A 71 -1.19 -1.67 -2.35
C MET A 71 -2.32 -1.19 -3.28
N GLY A 72 -2.18 -1.43 -4.57
CA GLY A 72 -3.17 -1.01 -5.56
C GLY A 72 -3.44 0.49 -5.50
N SER A 73 -4.69 0.89 -5.68
CA SER A 73 -5.09 2.29 -5.77
C SER A 73 -4.83 3.13 -4.52
N THR A 74 -4.62 2.52 -3.36
CA THR A 74 -4.23 3.23 -2.14
C THR A 74 -2.82 3.84 -2.25
N PHE A 75 -2.04 3.43 -3.24
CA PHE A 75 -0.71 3.95 -3.54
C PHE A 75 -0.73 5.28 -4.33
N LYS A 76 -1.82 5.61 -5.03
CA LYS A 76 -1.92 6.80 -5.87
C LYS A 76 -1.64 8.12 -5.14
N PRO A 77 -2.10 8.32 -3.89
CA PRO A 77 -1.72 9.49 -3.10
C PRO A 77 -0.20 9.61 -2.90
N ILE A 78 0.51 8.50 -2.72
CA ILE A 78 1.99 8.49 -2.58
C ILE A 78 2.65 8.94 -3.88
N THR A 79 2.16 8.46 -5.02
CA THR A 79 2.65 8.88 -6.35
C THR A 79 2.43 10.38 -6.57
N VAL A 80 1.28 10.90 -6.19
CA VAL A 80 0.98 12.34 -6.30
C VAL A 80 1.84 13.15 -5.34
N ALA A 81 1.99 12.71 -4.08
CA ALA A 81 2.85 13.36 -3.10
C ALA A 81 4.30 13.47 -3.58
N MET A 82 4.83 12.38 -4.14
CA MET A 82 6.16 12.36 -4.75
C MET A 82 6.29 13.40 -5.88
N GLY A 83 5.30 13.45 -6.76
CA GLY A 83 5.34 14.39 -7.89
C GLY A 83 5.24 15.86 -7.47
N ILE A 84 4.52 16.15 -6.37
CA ILE A 84 4.42 17.48 -5.79
C ILE A 84 5.72 17.85 -5.03
N ASP A 85 6.25 16.96 -4.20
CA ASP A 85 7.50 17.15 -3.44
C ASP A 85 8.68 17.45 -4.38
N GLU A 86 8.71 16.81 -5.53
CA GLU A 86 9.72 17.01 -6.60
C GLU A 86 9.42 18.21 -7.52
N ASN A 87 8.36 18.98 -7.28
CA ASN A 87 7.91 20.10 -8.13
C ASN A 87 7.69 19.72 -9.62
N ILE A 88 7.31 18.47 -9.91
CA ILE A 88 7.06 17.97 -11.27
C ILE A 88 5.61 18.15 -11.68
N ILE A 89 4.69 18.12 -10.72
CA ILE A 89 3.27 18.30 -10.90
C ILE A 89 2.69 19.25 -9.84
N ASN A 90 1.52 19.79 -10.14
CA ASN A 90 0.65 20.45 -9.18
C ASN A 90 -0.77 19.88 -9.30
N LYS A 91 -1.64 20.21 -8.36
CA LYS A 91 -2.99 19.62 -8.27
C LYS A 91 -3.92 19.94 -9.43
N GLU A 92 -3.66 21.03 -10.16
CA GLU A 92 -4.45 21.48 -11.32
C GLU A 92 -3.93 20.96 -12.66
N MET A 93 -2.71 20.40 -12.70
CA MET A 93 -2.12 19.88 -13.93
C MET A 93 -3.02 18.80 -14.53
N LEU A 94 -3.25 18.89 -15.86
CA LEU A 94 -4.14 18.00 -16.60
C LEU A 94 -3.36 16.86 -17.28
N PHE A 95 -3.95 15.66 -17.25
CA PHE A 95 -3.47 14.48 -17.95
C PHE A 95 -4.60 13.88 -18.78
N ASP A 96 -4.38 13.71 -20.06
CA ASP A 96 -5.32 13.00 -20.93
C ASP A 96 -5.40 11.52 -20.52
N VAL A 97 -6.59 11.06 -20.17
CA VAL A 97 -6.88 9.69 -19.72
C VAL A 97 -7.84 8.97 -20.67
N SER A 98 -8.11 9.55 -21.83
CA SER A 98 -9.08 9.04 -22.81
C SER A 98 -8.67 7.73 -23.48
N LYS A 99 -7.38 7.38 -23.46
CA LYS A 99 -6.85 6.20 -24.15
C LYS A 99 -6.00 5.33 -23.24
N PRO A 100 -6.15 4.01 -23.29
CA PRO A 100 -5.27 3.07 -22.60
C PRO A 100 -3.79 3.26 -22.96
N ILE A 101 -2.90 2.92 -22.04
CA ILE A 101 -1.46 2.86 -22.26
C ILE A 101 -1.03 1.40 -22.17
N ASN A 102 -0.75 0.77 -23.30
CA ASN A 102 -0.49 -0.69 -23.36
C ASN A 102 -1.65 -1.48 -22.72
N SER A 103 -1.37 -2.23 -21.65
CA SER A 103 -2.35 -2.97 -20.86
C SER A 103 -3.01 -2.15 -19.74
N ILE A 104 -2.52 -0.93 -19.46
CA ILE A 104 -3.04 -0.08 -18.39
C ILE A 104 -4.36 0.54 -18.83
N ARG A 105 -5.41 0.26 -18.06
CA ARG A 105 -6.79 0.73 -18.30
C ARG A 105 -7.38 1.25 -16.99
N ASP A 106 -8.31 2.18 -17.13
CA ASP A 106 -9.19 2.56 -16.03
C ASP A 106 -10.36 1.58 -15.93
N TYR A 107 -10.89 1.42 -14.72
CA TYR A 107 -12.06 0.57 -14.48
C TYR A 107 -13.30 1.17 -15.18
N HIS A 108 -13.46 2.50 -15.06
CA HIS A 108 -14.44 3.27 -15.83
C HIS A 108 -13.69 4.15 -16.82
N PRO A 109 -13.95 4.01 -18.14
CA PRO A 109 -13.34 4.85 -19.16
C PRO A 109 -13.69 6.34 -18.97
N PHE A 110 -12.72 7.20 -19.10
CA PHE A 110 -12.91 8.67 -19.09
C PHE A 110 -12.79 9.26 -20.50
N ILE A 111 -13.43 10.40 -20.70
CA ILE A 111 -13.33 11.17 -21.94
C ILE A 111 -12.51 12.43 -21.63
N GLY A 112 -11.40 12.60 -22.37
CA GLY A 112 -10.54 13.79 -22.23
C GLY A 112 -9.52 13.69 -21.09
N SER A 113 -9.35 14.78 -20.36
CA SER A 113 -8.30 14.93 -19.36
C SER A 113 -8.86 15.06 -17.94
N LEU A 114 -8.13 14.53 -16.98
CA LEU A 114 -8.38 14.70 -15.54
C LEU A 114 -7.27 15.55 -14.93
N SER A 115 -7.64 16.37 -13.94
CA SER A 115 -6.64 17.02 -13.08
C SER A 115 -5.96 16.02 -12.16
N VAL A 116 -4.79 16.36 -11.62
CA VAL A 116 -4.10 15.50 -10.62
C VAL A 116 -5.02 15.18 -9.45
N LYS A 117 -5.81 16.17 -9.00
CA LYS A 117 -6.83 15.96 -7.97
C LYS A 117 -7.86 14.90 -8.40
N ASP A 118 -8.41 15.04 -9.61
CA ASP A 118 -9.45 14.14 -10.11
C ASP A 118 -8.91 12.73 -10.39
N ILE A 119 -7.65 12.60 -10.79
CA ILE A 119 -6.97 11.30 -10.94
C ILE A 119 -7.01 10.52 -9.61
N VAL A 120 -6.80 11.17 -8.47
CA VAL A 120 -6.89 10.52 -7.16
C VAL A 120 -8.36 10.24 -6.80
N VAL A 121 -9.24 11.21 -6.92
CA VAL A 121 -10.66 11.09 -6.56
C VAL A 121 -11.38 10.02 -7.38
N GLN A 122 -11.14 9.98 -8.69
CA GLN A 122 -11.74 9.02 -9.63
C GLN A 122 -10.92 7.73 -9.74
N SER A 123 -9.79 7.67 -9.06
CA SER A 123 -8.90 6.50 -9.06
C SER A 123 -8.42 6.07 -10.46
N SER A 124 -8.08 7.02 -11.35
CA SER A 124 -7.56 6.71 -12.69
C SER A 124 -6.20 6.04 -12.65
N ASN A 125 -6.10 4.83 -13.20
CA ASN A 125 -4.83 4.11 -13.38
C ASN A 125 -3.99 4.76 -14.48
N ILE A 126 -4.65 5.18 -15.57
CA ILE A 126 -3.98 5.85 -16.71
C ILE A 126 -3.36 7.17 -16.25
N GLY A 127 -4.12 7.95 -15.47
CA GLY A 127 -3.62 9.20 -14.91
C GLY A 127 -2.43 9.01 -13.98
N ALA A 128 -2.55 8.07 -13.03
CA ALA A 128 -1.47 7.74 -12.10
C ALA A 128 -0.21 7.20 -12.82
N ALA A 129 -0.39 6.36 -13.84
CA ALA A 129 0.71 5.87 -14.68
C ALA A 129 1.43 7.00 -15.43
N LYS A 130 0.69 7.98 -15.95
CA LYS A 130 1.26 9.16 -16.62
C LYS A 130 2.02 10.06 -15.64
N ILE A 131 1.49 10.28 -14.44
CA ILE A 131 2.18 11.00 -13.38
C ILE A 131 3.49 10.27 -13.02
N ALA A 132 3.42 8.97 -12.74
CA ALA A 132 4.57 8.16 -12.40
C ALA A 132 5.65 8.16 -13.49
N TYR A 133 5.24 8.06 -14.75
CA TYR A 133 6.15 8.14 -15.90
C TYR A 133 6.81 9.51 -16.02
N LYS A 134 6.07 10.60 -15.77
CA LYS A 134 6.60 11.97 -15.78
C LYS A 134 7.62 12.19 -14.66
N ILE A 135 7.41 11.62 -13.48
CA ILE A 135 8.37 11.61 -12.37
C ILE A 135 9.64 10.85 -12.78
N GLY A 136 9.47 9.69 -13.36
CA GLY A 136 10.53 8.83 -13.87
C GLY A 136 11.17 7.93 -12.78
N LYS A 137 11.76 6.84 -13.25
CA LYS A 137 12.33 5.77 -12.41
C LYS A 137 13.29 6.29 -11.32
N LYS A 138 14.23 7.17 -11.68
CA LYS A 138 15.29 7.61 -10.77
C LYS A 138 14.69 8.29 -9.53
N LYS A 139 13.81 9.25 -9.75
CA LYS A 139 13.15 9.99 -8.65
C LYS A 139 12.20 9.11 -7.84
N GLN A 140 11.50 8.16 -8.47
CA GLN A 140 10.69 7.18 -7.74
C GLN A 140 11.57 6.35 -6.78
N ILE A 141 12.69 5.82 -7.25
CA ILE A 141 13.60 5.03 -6.40
C ILE A 141 14.18 5.87 -5.26
N GLU A 142 14.58 7.12 -5.55
CA GLU A 142 15.11 8.05 -4.54
C GLU A 142 14.04 8.37 -3.47
N PHE A 143 12.83 8.67 -3.89
CA PHE A 143 11.71 8.94 -2.99
C PHE A 143 11.36 7.72 -2.13
N PHE A 144 11.23 6.53 -2.73
CA PHE A 144 10.93 5.30 -1.97
C PHE A 144 12.03 4.93 -0.99
N ARG A 145 13.30 5.24 -1.30
CA ARG A 145 14.39 5.09 -0.34
C ARG A 145 14.28 6.07 0.81
N LYS A 146 13.92 7.33 0.50
CA LYS A 146 13.71 8.40 1.51
C LYS A 146 12.62 8.03 2.52
N ILE A 147 11.53 7.39 2.08
CA ILE A 147 10.42 6.97 2.94
C ILE A 147 10.52 5.53 3.48
N GLY A 148 11.66 4.85 3.26
CA GLY A 148 11.95 3.54 3.84
C GLY A 148 11.32 2.33 3.13
N PHE A 149 10.74 2.49 1.94
CA PHE A 149 10.05 1.40 1.23
C PHE A 149 10.94 0.23 0.80
N PHE A 150 12.24 0.38 0.87
CA PHE A 150 13.19 -0.70 0.57
C PHE A 150 13.80 -1.32 1.81
N GLU A 151 13.38 -0.88 2.97
CA GLU A 151 13.95 -1.30 4.24
C GLU A 151 12.93 -2.13 5.02
N LYS A 152 13.45 -3.03 5.83
CA LYS A 152 12.65 -3.70 6.84
C LYS A 152 12.14 -2.68 7.84
N VAL A 153 10.85 -2.73 8.18
CA VAL A 153 10.30 -1.83 9.20
C VAL A 153 11.04 -1.97 10.52
N ASN A 154 11.46 -0.85 11.08
CA ASN A 154 12.17 -0.81 12.36
C ASN A 154 11.19 -0.84 13.53
N ILE A 155 10.81 -2.04 13.92
CA ILE A 155 9.87 -2.31 15.02
C ILE A 155 10.48 -3.34 15.95
N GLN A 156 10.09 -3.33 17.21
CA GLN A 156 10.62 -4.22 18.25
C GLN A 156 10.29 -5.71 18.03
N ILE A 157 9.35 -6.02 17.13
CA ILE A 157 8.96 -7.38 16.77
C ILE A 157 9.95 -7.92 15.74
N LYS A 158 10.68 -9.00 16.09
CA LYS A 158 11.83 -9.50 15.30
C LYS A 158 11.45 -10.11 13.95
N GLU A 159 10.22 -10.61 13.79
CA GLU A 159 9.75 -11.34 12.62
C GLU A 159 9.39 -10.46 11.41
N ALA A 160 9.49 -9.13 11.53
CA ALA A 160 9.23 -8.26 10.39
C ALA A 160 10.04 -8.66 9.15
N ALA A 161 9.39 -8.80 8.01
CA ALA A 161 10.01 -9.17 6.75
C ALA A 161 10.49 -7.93 5.96
N PRO A 162 11.48 -8.07 5.09
CA PRO A 162 11.83 -7.01 4.15
C PRO A 162 10.75 -6.89 3.05
N PRO A 163 10.56 -5.70 2.47
CA PRO A 163 9.66 -5.53 1.35
C PRO A 163 10.17 -6.25 0.10
N LEU A 164 9.24 -6.77 -0.71
CA LEU A 164 9.53 -7.45 -1.98
C LEU A 164 9.58 -6.46 -3.15
N GLY A 165 10.42 -5.46 -3.06
CA GLY A 165 10.67 -4.53 -4.16
C GLY A 165 11.73 -5.07 -5.12
N ASN A 166 11.36 -5.41 -6.37
CA ASN A 166 12.35 -5.83 -7.36
C ASN A 166 13.09 -4.61 -7.96
N LYS A 167 14.23 -4.26 -7.36
CA LYS A 167 15.07 -3.12 -7.79
C LYS A 167 15.73 -3.33 -9.16
N ASN A 168 15.82 -4.58 -9.64
CA ASN A 168 16.65 -4.94 -10.80
C ASN A 168 15.92 -4.82 -12.14
N ASN A 169 14.61 -5.08 -12.18
CA ASN A 169 13.81 -5.09 -13.41
C ASN A 169 12.86 -3.89 -13.54
N TRP A 170 13.28 -2.74 -13.08
CA TRP A 170 12.45 -1.53 -13.12
C TRP A 170 12.58 -0.82 -14.46
N GLY A 171 11.79 -1.22 -15.43
CA GLY A 171 11.70 -0.63 -16.77
C GLY A 171 10.65 0.48 -16.86
N LYS A 172 10.28 0.81 -18.10
CA LYS A 172 9.27 1.85 -18.39
C LYS A 172 7.88 1.44 -17.90
N LEU A 173 7.49 0.19 -18.12
CA LEU A 173 6.17 -0.31 -17.73
C LEU A 173 6.04 -0.36 -16.21
N GLU A 174 7.05 -0.90 -15.52
CA GLU A 174 7.10 -0.97 -14.07
C GLU A 174 7.05 0.44 -13.44
N THR A 175 7.76 1.42 -14.02
CA THR A 175 7.67 2.83 -13.60
C THR A 175 6.23 3.34 -13.62
N MET A 176 5.44 2.94 -14.64
CA MET A 176 4.05 3.32 -14.77
C MET A 176 3.13 2.55 -13.81
N THR A 177 3.28 1.23 -13.73
CA THR A 177 2.38 0.37 -12.93
C THR A 177 2.53 0.60 -11.43
N ILE A 178 3.74 0.85 -10.96
CA ILE A 178 4.01 1.23 -9.57
C ILE A 178 3.25 2.51 -9.20
N GLY A 179 3.01 3.41 -10.14
CA GLY A 179 2.24 4.63 -9.92
C GLY A 179 0.82 4.43 -9.39
N PHE A 180 0.24 3.26 -9.63
CA PHE A 180 -1.06 2.87 -9.06
C PHE A 180 -0.97 1.60 -8.19
N GLY A 181 0.23 1.32 -7.66
CA GLY A 181 0.47 0.29 -6.65
C GLY A 181 0.50 -1.14 -7.17
N HIS A 182 0.88 -1.37 -8.43
CA HIS A 182 1.03 -2.69 -9.03
C HIS A 182 2.49 -2.98 -9.42
N GLY A 183 2.96 -4.20 -9.16
CA GLY A 183 4.35 -4.62 -9.43
C GLY A 183 5.34 -4.24 -8.33
N PHE A 184 4.86 -3.75 -7.19
CA PHE A 184 5.66 -3.44 -6.01
C PHE A 184 4.87 -3.82 -4.75
N ALA A 185 5.41 -4.73 -3.95
CA ALA A 185 4.76 -5.21 -2.75
C ALA A 185 5.52 -4.79 -1.49
N VAL A 186 4.80 -4.30 -0.50
CA VAL A 186 5.30 -3.86 0.80
C VAL A 186 4.48 -4.48 1.92
N THR A 187 5.02 -4.46 3.13
CA THR A 187 4.23 -4.76 4.34
C THR A 187 3.23 -3.63 4.62
N PRO A 188 2.13 -3.91 5.30
CA PRO A 188 1.16 -2.91 5.75
C PRO A 188 1.74 -1.78 6.56
#